data_31bfcdc437f5f816c90813196fb84413
#
_entry.id   31bfcdc437f5f816c90813196fb84413
#
_cell.length_a   1.000
_cell.length_b   1.000
_cell.length_c   1.000
_cell.angle_alpha   90.00
_cell.angle_beta   90.00
_cell.angle_gamma   90.00
#
_symmetry.space_group_name_H-M   'P 1'
#
loop_
_entity.id
_entity.type
_entity.pdbx_description
1 polymer ?
#
loop_
_entity_poly.entity_id
_entity_poly.type
_entity_poly.pdbx_seq_one_letter_code
_entity_poly.pdbx_strand_id
1 'polypeptide(L)'
;KLGRAYLRHDGPEHVLCYAPTRSGKGVGLVIPSLLTWPASAIVHDIKGENWTLTAGFRAQHGRVLLFDPTNAASDAYNPLLEVRRGQWEVRDVQNVADVLVDPEGSLEKRNHWEKTSHALLVGAILHVLYAEPDKTLAGVAAFLSDPARTIEQTLAAMMATPHLGEAGVHPVVASAARELLNKSDNERSGVLSTAMSFLGLYRDPVVARVTRACHWRVMDLVSGEQPATLYLVIPPSDISRTKPLIRLMLNQIGRRLTEELPSGARRHRLLLMLDEFPALGRLDFFESALAFMAGYGLKSFLIAQSLNQIDKAYGQDNAILDNCHVRV
;
A
#
# COMPACT_ATOMS: atom_id res chain seq x y z
N LYS A 1 33.10 -1.07 7.07
CA LYS A 1 34.14 -2.02 7.50
C LYS A 1 35.37 -1.22 7.98
N LEU A 2 35.62 -1.18 9.27
CA LEU A 2 36.83 -0.59 9.83
C LEU A 2 37.80 -1.75 10.14
N GLY A 3 38.71 -2.04 9.24
CA GLY A 3 39.54 -3.22 9.32
C GLY A 3 38.74 -4.52 9.31
N ARG A 4 38.83 -5.35 10.35
CA ARG A 4 38.04 -6.57 10.56
C ARG A 4 36.75 -6.34 11.37
N ALA A 5 36.43 -5.10 11.79
CA ALA A 5 35.24 -4.78 12.56
C ALA A 5 34.05 -4.48 11.68
N TYR A 6 32.86 -4.83 12.15
CA TYR A 6 31.57 -4.46 11.55
C TYR A 6 30.90 -3.40 12.41
N LEU A 7 30.41 -2.34 11.77
CA LEU A 7 29.50 -1.41 12.43
C LEU A 7 28.11 -2.06 12.48
N ARG A 8 27.52 -2.08 13.66
CA ARG A 8 26.14 -2.51 13.87
C ARG A 8 25.32 -1.37 14.43
N HIS A 9 24.09 -1.23 13.95
CA HIS A 9 23.12 -0.32 14.49
C HIS A 9 21.85 -1.08 14.87
N ASP A 10 21.61 -1.20 16.18
CA ASP A 10 20.50 -1.97 16.76
C ASP A 10 19.42 -1.09 17.38
N GLY A 11 19.56 0.23 17.32
CA GLY A 11 18.61 1.19 17.84
C GLY A 11 17.34 1.30 16.97
N PRO A 12 16.35 2.04 17.45
CA PRO A 12 15.09 2.24 16.76
C PRO A 12 15.18 3.22 15.59
N GLU A 13 16.26 3.99 15.52
CA GLU A 13 16.43 5.09 14.57
C GLU A 13 16.38 4.59 13.12
N HIS A 14 15.78 5.40 12.25
CA HIS A 14 15.72 5.14 10.83
C HIS A 14 17.09 5.32 10.17
N VAL A 15 17.34 4.52 9.14
CA VAL A 15 18.58 4.52 8.37
C VAL A 15 18.29 5.05 6.98
N LEU A 16 19.10 5.98 6.50
CA LEU A 16 19.11 6.47 5.12
C LEU A 16 20.46 6.17 4.50
N CYS A 17 20.44 5.43 3.37
CA CYS A 17 21.62 5.20 2.54
C CYS A 17 21.40 5.82 1.17
N TYR A 18 22.35 6.61 0.70
CA TYR A 18 22.38 7.08 -0.67
C TYR A 18 23.73 6.81 -1.32
N ALA A 19 23.66 6.01 -2.36
CA ALA A 19 24.86 5.56 -3.06
C ALA A 19 24.53 5.22 -4.51
N PRO A 20 25.42 5.55 -5.45
CA PRO A 20 25.19 5.31 -6.87
C PRO A 20 25.02 3.82 -7.18
N THR A 21 24.54 3.53 -8.37
CA THR A 21 24.43 2.15 -8.86
C THR A 21 25.82 1.50 -8.87
N ARG A 22 25.87 0.19 -8.52
CA ARG A 22 27.11 -0.60 -8.41
C ARG A 22 28.10 -0.17 -7.32
N SER A 23 27.66 0.63 -6.35
CA SER A 23 28.47 1.00 -5.18
C SER A 23 28.65 -0.13 -4.15
N GLY A 24 28.00 -1.27 -4.33
CA GLY A 24 28.03 -2.39 -3.40
C GLY A 24 27.01 -2.32 -2.28
N LYS A 25 26.05 -1.38 -2.31
CA LYS A 25 25.01 -1.21 -1.26
C LYS A 25 24.21 -2.49 -0.98
N GLY A 26 23.84 -3.25 -2.02
CA GLY A 26 23.12 -4.52 -1.87
C GLY A 26 23.93 -5.54 -1.07
N VAL A 27 25.16 -5.84 -1.52
CA VAL A 27 26.05 -6.85 -0.90
C VAL A 27 26.61 -6.38 0.46
N GLY A 28 26.83 -5.07 0.60
CA GLY A 28 27.47 -4.50 1.79
C GLY A 28 26.51 -4.10 2.91
N LEU A 29 25.25 -3.79 2.58
CA LEU A 29 24.28 -3.27 3.55
C LEU A 29 22.98 -4.08 3.55
N VAL A 30 22.28 -4.24 2.41
CA VAL A 30 20.95 -4.85 2.36
C VAL A 30 20.99 -6.31 2.78
N ILE A 31 21.78 -7.12 2.07
CA ILE A 31 21.87 -8.56 2.33
C ILE A 31 22.33 -8.84 3.77
N PRO A 32 23.46 -8.26 4.27
CA PRO A 32 23.86 -8.47 5.64
C PRO A 32 22.82 -8.04 6.67
N SER A 33 22.10 -6.95 6.43
CA SER A 33 21.03 -6.51 7.32
C SER A 33 19.87 -7.52 7.34
N LEU A 34 19.44 -8.04 6.20
CA LEU A 34 18.37 -9.04 6.11
C LEU A 34 18.78 -10.38 6.76
N LEU A 35 20.04 -10.78 6.62
CA LEU A 35 20.54 -12.01 7.25
C LEU A 35 20.73 -11.90 8.77
N THR A 36 20.88 -10.70 9.30
CA THR A 36 21.11 -10.47 10.73
C THR A 36 19.91 -9.88 11.49
N TRP A 37 18.88 -9.39 10.78
CA TRP A 37 17.68 -8.84 11.40
C TRP A 37 16.81 -9.94 12.02
N PRO A 38 16.59 -9.93 13.36
CA PRO A 38 15.96 -11.07 14.05
C PRO A 38 14.43 -11.06 13.99
N ALA A 39 13.81 -9.97 13.51
CA ALA A 39 12.37 -9.75 13.55
C ALA A 39 11.75 -9.70 12.14
N SER A 40 10.53 -9.22 12.03
CA SER A 40 9.82 -9.14 10.75
C SER A 40 10.40 -8.07 9.82
N ALA A 41 10.25 -8.26 8.52
CA ALA A 41 10.72 -7.31 7.53
C ALA A 41 9.77 -7.21 6.32
N ILE A 42 9.68 -6.03 5.73
CA ILE A 42 9.16 -5.80 4.39
C ILE A 42 10.34 -5.37 3.53
N VAL A 43 10.52 -6.02 2.39
CA VAL A 43 11.64 -5.80 1.50
C VAL A 43 11.10 -5.36 0.14
N HIS A 44 11.32 -4.10 -0.25
CA HIS A 44 11.06 -3.64 -1.61
C HIS A 44 12.24 -4.02 -2.49
N ASP A 45 12.01 -4.87 -3.48
CA ASP A 45 13.05 -5.54 -4.26
C ASP A 45 12.72 -5.45 -5.77
N ILE A 46 13.32 -4.47 -6.44
CA ILE A 46 13.05 -4.20 -7.87
C ILE A 46 13.53 -5.31 -8.80
N LYS A 47 14.54 -6.09 -8.39
CA LYS A 47 15.15 -7.09 -9.27
C LYS A 47 14.93 -8.54 -8.81
N GLY A 48 14.37 -8.75 -7.63
CA GLY A 48 14.27 -10.06 -7.01
C GLY A 48 15.62 -10.61 -6.51
N GLU A 49 16.68 -9.77 -6.47
CA GLU A 49 17.99 -10.18 -5.97
C GLU A 49 17.98 -10.45 -4.47
N ASN A 50 17.31 -9.60 -3.70
CA ASN A 50 17.17 -9.76 -2.25
C ASN A 50 16.35 -11.00 -1.90
N TRP A 51 15.25 -11.24 -2.63
CA TRP A 51 14.48 -12.47 -2.55
C TRP A 51 15.36 -13.70 -2.78
N THR A 52 16.04 -13.74 -3.92
CA THR A 52 16.85 -14.89 -4.32
C THR A 52 17.97 -15.22 -3.32
N LEU A 53 18.59 -14.18 -2.75
CA LEU A 53 19.76 -14.35 -1.89
C LEU A 53 19.43 -14.53 -0.40
N THR A 54 18.25 -14.10 0.06
CA THR A 54 17.97 -14.07 1.50
C THR A 54 16.70 -14.81 1.92
N ALA A 55 15.76 -15.11 1.01
CA ALA A 55 14.49 -15.74 1.36
C ALA A 55 14.67 -17.13 1.99
N GLY A 56 15.57 -17.95 1.41
CA GLY A 56 15.87 -19.29 1.96
C GLY A 56 16.45 -19.27 3.38
N PHE A 57 17.30 -18.30 3.68
CA PHE A 57 17.80 -18.09 5.04
C PHE A 57 16.68 -17.61 5.98
N ARG A 58 15.91 -16.61 5.54
CA ARG A 58 14.80 -16.06 6.32
C ARG A 58 13.73 -17.11 6.64
N ALA A 59 13.51 -18.07 5.73
CA ALA A 59 12.56 -19.18 5.92
C ALA A 59 12.96 -20.15 7.03
N GLN A 60 14.24 -20.19 7.43
CA GLN A 60 14.69 -20.98 8.57
C GLN A 60 14.33 -20.35 9.93
N HIS A 61 13.98 -19.05 9.93
CA HIS A 61 13.76 -18.27 11.15
C HIS A 61 12.35 -17.70 11.27
N GLY A 62 11.51 -17.85 10.22
CA GLY A 62 10.16 -17.32 10.22
C GLY A 62 9.43 -17.56 8.91
N ARG A 63 8.23 -16.98 8.80
CA ARG A 63 7.41 -17.04 7.60
C ARG A 63 7.99 -16.15 6.51
N VAL A 64 8.05 -16.64 5.28
CA VAL A 64 8.47 -15.87 4.11
C VAL A 64 7.32 -15.78 3.11
N LEU A 65 7.06 -14.60 2.63
CA LEU A 65 5.99 -14.26 1.71
C LEU A 65 6.56 -13.53 0.50
N LEU A 66 6.14 -13.93 -0.68
CA LEU A 66 6.50 -13.27 -1.94
C LEU A 66 5.26 -12.58 -2.51
N PHE A 67 5.29 -11.27 -2.67
CA PHE A 67 4.29 -10.54 -3.42
C PHE A 67 4.91 -9.95 -4.70
N ASP A 68 4.53 -10.51 -5.82
CA ASP A 68 4.90 -10.06 -7.17
C ASP A 68 3.61 -9.90 -8.00
N PRO A 69 3.14 -8.69 -8.27
CA PRO A 69 1.90 -8.45 -8.99
C PRO A 69 1.95 -8.86 -10.47
N THR A 70 3.10 -9.30 -10.96
CA THR A 70 3.28 -9.80 -12.33
C THR A 70 3.34 -11.33 -12.40
N ASN A 71 3.33 -12.01 -11.24
CA ASN A 71 3.45 -13.47 -11.13
C ASN A 71 2.20 -14.09 -10.53
N ALA A 72 1.48 -14.88 -11.33
CA ALA A 72 0.27 -15.56 -10.88
C ALA A 72 0.46 -16.60 -9.74
N ALA A 73 1.71 -17.00 -9.45
CA ALA A 73 2.07 -17.90 -8.35
C ALA A 73 2.47 -17.14 -7.07
N SER A 74 2.42 -15.81 -7.09
CA SER A 74 2.67 -14.94 -5.94
C SER A 74 1.71 -15.21 -4.78
N ASP A 75 2.14 -14.90 -3.56
CA ASP A 75 1.20 -14.73 -2.45
C ASP A 75 0.18 -13.65 -2.77
N ALA A 76 -1.03 -13.81 -2.26
CA ALA A 76 -2.13 -12.89 -2.53
C ALA A 76 -2.34 -11.92 -1.36
N TYR A 77 -2.69 -10.67 -1.71
CA TYR A 77 -3.11 -9.65 -0.78
C TYR A 77 -4.24 -8.80 -1.37
N ASN A 78 -5.40 -8.86 -0.75
CA ASN A 78 -6.56 -8.06 -1.13
C ASN A 78 -6.70 -6.86 -0.19
N PRO A 79 -6.46 -5.62 -0.66
CA PRO A 79 -6.57 -4.43 0.17
C PRO A 79 -7.94 -4.22 0.80
N LEU A 80 -9.02 -4.66 0.13
CA LEU A 80 -10.37 -4.47 0.63
C LEU A 80 -10.72 -5.43 1.78
N LEU A 81 -10.02 -6.55 1.92
CA LEU A 81 -10.21 -7.43 3.05
C LEU A 81 -9.56 -6.92 4.35
N GLU A 82 -8.70 -5.90 4.29
CA GLU A 82 -8.18 -5.20 5.49
C GLU A 82 -9.18 -4.17 6.05
N VAL A 83 -10.24 -3.84 5.32
CA VAL A 83 -11.27 -2.92 5.78
C VAL A 83 -12.05 -3.52 6.97
N ARG A 84 -12.06 -2.82 8.08
CA ARG A 84 -12.76 -3.24 9.30
C ARG A 84 -14.20 -2.78 9.29
N ARG A 85 -15.12 -3.72 9.26
CA ARG A 85 -16.55 -3.45 9.27
C ARG A 85 -16.99 -2.67 10.51
N GLY A 86 -18.04 -1.89 10.37
CA GLY A 86 -18.62 -1.08 11.44
C GLY A 86 -17.94 0.30 11.56
N GLN A 87 -17.62 0.72 12.78
CA GLN A 87 -17.19 2.11 13.03
C GLN A 87 -15.95 2.58 12.25
N TRP A 88 -15.13 1.68 11.73
CA TRP A 88 -13.88 2.00 11.04
C TRP A 88 -13.96 1.90 9.51
N GLU A 89 -15.02 1.31 8.97
CA GLU A 89 -15.09 0.96 7.55
C GLU A 89 -15.01 2.17 6.62
N VAL A 90 -15.69 3.25 6.95
CA VAL A 90 -15.66 4.49 6.13
C VAL A 90 -14.25 5.06 6.09
N ARG A 91 -13.59 5.17 7.24
CA ARG A 91 -12.20 5.65 7.34
C ARG A 91 -11.24 4.75 6.55
N ASP A 92 -11.38 3.44 6.73
CA ASP A 92 -10.49 2.48 6.06
C ASP A 92 -10.66 2.53 4.54
N VAL A 93 -11.91 2.64 4.06
CA VAL A 93 -12.20 2.79 2.62
C VAL A 93 -11.77 4.15 2.08
N GLN A 94 -11.93 5.23 2.83
CA GLN A 94 -11.39 6.54 2.45
C GLN A 94 -9.87 6.50 2.27
N ASN A 95 -9.15 5.84 3.19
CA ASN A 95 -7.70 5.66 3.08
C ASN A 95 -7.30 4.86 1.82
N VAL A 96 -8.10 3.86 1.42
CA VAL A 96 -7.90 3.13 0.16
C VAL A 96 -8.13 4.05 -1.04
N ALA A 97 -9.27 4.75 -1.06
CA ALA A 97 -9.64 5.65 -2.14
C ALA A 97 -8.64 6.81 -2.29
N ASP A 98 -8.11 7.34 -1.18
CA ASP A 98 -7.08 8.38 -1.18
C ASP A 98 -5.85 7.99 -2.01
N VAL A 99 -5.36 6.76 -1.81
CA VAL A 99 -4.19 6.27 -2.55
C VAL A 99 -4.54 5.96 -4.01
N LEU A 100 -5.74 5.44 -4.28
CA LEU A 100 -6.17 5.13 -5.65
C LEU A 100 -6.24 6.38 -6.53
N VAL A 101 -6.83 7.48 -6.03
CA VAL A 101 -7.01 8.72 -6.81
C VAL A 101 -5.78 9.62 -6.84
N ASP A 102 -4.72 9.23 -6.15
CA ASP A 102 -3.47 9.98 -6.08
C ASP A 102 -2.25 9.07 -6.36
N PRO A 103 -2.10 8.61 -7.60
CA PRO A 103 -1.05 7.66 -7.97
C PRO A 103 0.37 8.22 -7.80
N GLU A 104 0.54 9.54 -7.73
CA GLU A 104 1.84 10.20 -7.59
C GLU A 104 2.13 10.71 -6.17
N GLY A 105 1.13 10.78 -5.28
CA GLY A 105 1.31 11.24 -3.90
C GLY A 105 1.26 12.76 -3.73
N SER A 106 0.36 13.44 -4.43
CA SER A 106 0.24 14.90 -4.39
C SER A 106 -1.11 15.37 -3.85
N LEU A 107 -1.57 14.77 -2.76
CA LEU A 107 -2.89 14.95 -2.14
C LEU A 107 -3.41 16.41 -2.10
N GLU A 108 -2.52 17.37 -1.89
CA GLU A 108 -2.87 18.80 -1.78
C GLU A 108 -3.30 19.44 -3.12
N LYS A 109 -3.03 18.77 -4.24
CA LYS A 109 -3.26 19.31 -5.60
C LYS A 109 -4.39 18.60 -6.36
N ARG A 110 -5.23 17.83 -5.64
CA ARG A 110 -6.34 17.12 -6.29
C ARG A 110 -7.27 18.09 -7.02
N ASN A 111 -7.50 17.79 -8.29
CA ASN A 111 -8.46 18.52 -9.11
C ASN A 111 -9.93 18.08 -8.82
N HIS A 112 -10.88 18.75 -9.47
CA HIS A 112 -12.32 18.46 -9.30
C HIS A 112 -12.66 17.00 -9.62
N TRP A 113 -12.10 16.45 -10.68
CA TRP A 113 -12.39 15.09 -11.16
C TRP A 113 -11.89 14.03 -10.19
N GLU A 114 -10.69 14.22 -9.63
CA GLU A 114 -10.10 13.34 -8.61
C GLU A 114 -10.92 13.35 -7.31
N LYS A 115 -11.35 14.55 -6.85
CA LYS A 115 -12.19 14.69 -5.65
C LYS A 115 -13.53 14.00 -5.80
N THR A 116 -14.17 14.16 -6.95
CA THR A 116 -15.49 13.56 -7.21
C THR A 116 -15.39 12.05 -7.45
N SER A 117 -14.33 11.61 -8.14
CA SER A 117 -14.03 10.18 -8.30
C SER A 117 -13.72 9.50 -6.96
N HIS A 118 -13.06 10.19 -6.04
CA HIS A 118 -12.84 9.70 -4.68
C HIS A 118 -14.17 9.41 -3.97
N ALA A 119 -15.13 10.35 -4.00
CA ALA A 119 -16.43 10.15 -3.38
C ALA A 119 -17.18 8.94 -3.97
N LEU A 120 -17.17 8.82 -5.31
CA LEU A 120 -17.74 7.65 -6.01
C LEU A 120 -17.08 6.36 -5.59
N LEU A 121 -15.74 6.31 -5.57
CA LEU A 121 -14.98 5.10 -5.19
C LEU A 121 -15.24 4.69 -3.76
N VAL A 122 -15.32 5.63 -2.82
CA VAL A 122 -15.69 5.33 -1.42
C VAL A 122 -17.05 4.64 -1.37
N GLY A 123 -18.08 5.21 -2.03
CA GLY A 123 -19.40 4.61 -2.07
C GLY A 123 -19.43 3.24 -2.75
N ALA A 124 -18.77 3.10 -3.90
CA ALA A 124 -18.73 1.86 -4.65
C ALA A 124 -17.97 0.73 -3.92
N ILE A 125 -16.84 1.05 -3.28
CA ILE A 125 -16.09 0.08 -2.46
C ILE A 125 -16.94 -0.41 -1.29
N LEU A 126 -17.59 0.49 -0.55
CA LEU A 126 -18.50 0.10 0.53
C LEU A 126 -19.64 -0.77 0.01
N HIS A 127 -20.28 -0.39 -1.10
CA HIS A 127 -21.34 -1.19 -1.71
C HIS A 127 -20.85 -2.62 -2.04
N VAL A 128 -19.73 -2.74 -2.75
CA VAL A 128 -19.13 -4.02 -3.14
C VAL A 128 -18.80 -4.87 -1.91
N LEU A 129 -18.22 -4.27 -0.88
CA LEU A 129 -17.93 -4.97 0.37
C LEU A 129 -19.18 -5.56 1.03
N TYR A 130 -20.32 -4.90 0.92
CA TYR A 130 -21.58 -5.38 1.53
C TYR A 130 -22.36 -6.29 0.61
N ALA A 131 -22.57 -5.92 -0.63
CA ALA A 131 -23.60 -6.47 -1.50
C ALA A 131 -23.07 -7.40 -2.61
N GLU A 132 -21.85 -7.17 -3.09
CA GLU A 132 -21.35 -7.94 -4.23
C GLU A 132 -20.55 -9.19 -3.80
N PRO A 133 -20.55 -10.26 -4.61
CA PRO A 133 -19.79 -11.49 -4.29
C PRO A 133 -18.28 -11.30 -4.42
N ASP A 134 -17.81 -10.51 -5.38
CA ASP A 134 -16.39 -10.24 -5.63
C ASP A 134 -15.94 -8.98 -4.88
N LYS A 135 -15.48 -9.17 -3.65
CA LYS A 135 -15.05 -8.10 -2.73
C LYS A 135 -13.62 -7.65 -3.00
N THR A 136 -13.32 -7.28 -4.25
CA THR A 136 -12.00 -6.85 -4.70
C THR A 136 -12.07 -5.54 -5.47
N LEU A 137 -10.92 -4.89 -5.70
CA LEU A 137 -10.86 -3.72 -6.58
C LEU A 137 -11.20 -4.06 -8.04
N ALA A 138 -10.94 -5.30 -8.47
CA ALA A 138 -11.45 -5.82 -9.75
C ALA A 138 -12.98 -5.91 -9.74
N GLY A 139 -13.57 -6.37 -8.63
CA GLY A 139 -15.02 -6.40 -8.42
C GLY A 139 -15.64 -5.00 -8.44
N VAL A 140 -14.99 -4.02 -7.84
CA VAL A 140 -15.41 -2.60 -7.92
C VAL A 140 -15.39 -2.10 -9.37
N ALA A 141 -14.33 -2.42 -10.12
CA ALA A 141 -14.25 -2.05 -11.53
C ALA A 141 -15.36 -2.72 -12.36
N ALA A 142 -15.61 -3.99 -12.13
CA ALA A 142 -16.68 -4.74 -12.81
C ALA A 142 -18.08 -4.17 -12.46
N PHE A 143 -18.33 -3.86 -11.20
CA PHE A 143 -19.59 -3.26 -10.73
C PHE A 143 -19.89 -1.92 -11.40
N LEU A 144 -18.90 -1.02 -11.48
CA LEU A 144 -19.06 0.30 -12.07
C LEU A 144 -19.12 0.29 -13.61
N SER A 145 -18.64 -0.77 -14.25
CA SER A 145 -18.62 -0.91 -15.72
C SER A 145 -19.41 -2.11 -16.24
N ASP A 146 -20.40 -2.57 -15.48
CA ASP A 146 -21.26 -3.66 -15.87
C ASP A 146 -22.00 -3.34 -17.19
N PRO A 147 -21.78 -4.06 -18.29
CA PRO A 147 -22.38 -3.78 -19.58
C PRO A 147 -23.91 -4.04 -19.61
N ALA A 148 -24.44 -4.74 -18.63
CA ALA A 148 -25.88 -5.02 -18.52
C ALA A 148 -26.68 -3.89 -17.88
N ARG A 149 -26.01 -2.85 -17.33
CA ARG A 149 -26.64 -1.74 -16.60
C ARG A 149 -26.08 -0.40 -17.05
N THR A 150 -26.95 0.62 -17.10
CA THR A 150 -26.49 2.01 -17.20
C THR A 150 -25.89 2.47 -15.86
N ILE A 151 -25.12 3.55 -15.88
CA ILE A 151 -24.57 4.12 -14.64
C ILE A 151 -25.67 4.55 -13.67
N GLU A 152 -26.80 5.09 -14.19
CA GLU A 152 -27.96 5.49 -13.40
C GLU A 152 -28.58 4.27 -12.67
N GLN A 153 -28.68 3.15 -13.35
CA GLN A 153 -29.17 1.90 -12.75
C GLN A 153 -28.20 1.39 -11.68
N THR A 154 -26.90 1.49 -11.90
CA THR A 154 -25.88 1.13 -10.91
C THR A 154 -25.98 2.01 -9.66
N LEU A 155 -26.11 3.34 -9.84
CA LEU A 155 -26.27 4.28 -8.73
C LEU A 155 -27.63 4.09 -8.00
N ALA A 156 -28.70 3.77 -8.74
CA ALA A 156 -30.00 3.44 -8.15
C ALA A 156 -29.91 2.15 -7.29
N ALA A 157 -29.18 1.13 -7.76
CA ALA A 157 -28.94 -0.10 -6.98
C ALA A 157 -28.18 0.22 -5.68
N MET A 158 -27.16 1.08 -5.72
CA MET A 158 -26.44 1.52 -4.52
C MET A 158 -27.39 2.17 -3.49
N MET A 159 -28.35 2.97 -3.94
CA MET A 159 -29.32 3.65 -3.06
C MET A 159 -30.46 2.76 -2.57
N ALA A 160 -30.72 1.62 -3.22
CA ALA A 160 -31.82 0.73 -2.88
C ALA A 160 -31.38 -0.49 -2.04
N THR A 161 -30.08 -0.81 -2.02
CA THR A 161 -29.56 -2.02 -1.36
C THR A 161 -29.52 -1.86 0.16
N PRO A 162 -30.15 -2.75 0.95
CA PRO A 162 -30.14 -2.67 2.41
C PRO A 162 -28.81 -3.22 2.97
N HIS A 163 -27.74 -2.48 2.84
CA HIS A 163 -26.38 -2.87 3.27
C HIS A 163 -26.28 -3.22 4.75
N LEU A 164 -27.07 -2.55 5.58
CA LEU A 164 -27.06 -2.68 7.03
C LEU A 164 -28.25 -3.53 7.55
N GLY A 165 -28.80 -4.39 6.68
CA GLY A 165 -29.96 -5.20 7.02
C GLY A 165 -31.20 -4.35 7.38
N GLU A 166 -31.77 -4.54 8.57
CA GLU A 166 -32.93 -3.78 9.03
C GLU A 166 -32.69 -2.25 9.16
N ALA A 167 -31.45 -1.84 9.38
CA ALA A 167 -31.09 -0.43 9.40
C ALA A 167 -31.06 0.20 7.99
N GLY A 168 -31.23 -0.61 6.94
CA GLY A 168 -31.41 -0.15 5.56
C GLY A 168 -30.12 0.12 4.83
N VAL A 169 -30.15 1.16 3.99
CA VAL A 169 -29.04 1.53 3.12
C VAL A 169 -27.93 2.20 3.92
N HIS A 170 -26.67 1.86 3.62
CA HIS A 170 -25.51 2.53 4.21
C HIS A 170 -25.48 4.02 3.82
N PRO A 171 -25.47 4.98 4.79
CA PRO A 171 -25.64 6.41 4.49
C PRO A 171 -24.58 6.96 3.52
N VAL A 172 -23.30 6.54 3.66
CA VAL A 172 -22.21 7.00 2.80
C VAL A 172 -22.38 6.47 1.36
N VAL A 173 -22.87 5.24 1.19
CA VAL A 173 -23.14 4.66 -0.12
C VAL A 173 -24.28 5.43 -0.81
N ALA A 174 -25.38 5.67 -0.10
CA ALA A 174 -26.53 6.43 -0.62
C ALA A 174 -26.14 7.86 -0.99
N SER A 175 -25.35 8.52 -0.15
CA SER A 175 -24.89 9.90 -0.38
C SER A 175 -23.99 10.00 -1.61
N ALA A 176 -23.01 9.12 -1.75
CA ALA A 176 -22.10 9.08 -2.90
C ALA A 176 -22.85 8.85 -4.22
N ALA A 177 -23.79 7.91 -4.22
CA ALA A 177 -24.62 7.64 -5.40
C ALA A 177 -25.54 8.84 -5.75
N ARG A 178 -26.15 9.46 -4.76
CA ARG A 178 -27.02 10.64 -4.95
C ARG A 178 -26.23 11.84 -5.47
N GLU A 179 -25.05 12.08 -4.92
CA GLU A 179 -24.18 13.16 -5.38
C GLU A 179 -23.85 13.04 -6.86
N LEU A 180 -23.50 11.83 -7.32
CA LEU A 180 -23.18 11.60 -8.73
C LEU A 180 -24.41 11.67 -9.62
N LEU A 181 -25.58 11.19 -9.17
CA LEU A 181 -26.84 11.31 -9.92
C LEU A 181 -27.28 12.76 -10.13
N ASN A 182 -27.01 13.65 -9.19
CA ASN A 182 -27.37 15.07 -9.28
C ASN A 182 -26.50 15.85 -10.27
N LYS A 183 -25.43 15.26 -10.80
CA LYS A 183 -24.56 15.89 -11.79
C LYS A 183 -25.15 15.77 -13.20
N SER A 184 -24.74 16.66 -14.08
CA SER A 184 -25.09 16.58 -15.52
C SER A 184 -24.51 15.27 -16.13
N ASP A 185 -25.08 14.79 -17.22
CA ASP A 185 -24.65 13.56 -17.91
C ASP A 185 -23.19 13.63 -18.33
N ASN A 186 -22.72 14.79 -18.81
CA ASN A 186 -21.34 15.00 -19.18
C ASN A 186 -20.40 14.93 -17.98
N GLU A 187 -20.76 15.56 -16.87
CA GLU A 187 -19.96 15.54 -15.64
C GLU A 187 -19.94 14.12 -15.04
N ARG A 188 -21.09 13.45 -14.98
CA ARG A 188 -21.22 12.07 -14.50
C ARG A 188 -20.34 11.10 -15.29
N SER A 189 -20.38 11.21 -16.63
CA SER A 189 -19.52 10.42 -17.52
C SER A 189 -18.04 10.69 -17.30
N GLY A 190 -17.66 11.96 -17.11
CA GLY A 190 -16.27 12.34 -16.83
C GLY A 190 -15.78 11.80 -15.49
N VAL A 191 -16.59 11.87 -14.42
CA VAL A 191 -16.27 11.31 -13.10
C VAL A 191 -16.11 9.80 -13.18
N LEU A 192 -17.04 9.09 -13.85
CA LEU A 192 -16.94 7.63 -14.03
C LEU A 192 -15.68 7.26 -14.81
N SER A 193 -15.40 7.93 -15.92
CA SER A 193 -14.19 7.68 -16.71
C SER A 193 -12.92 7.88 -15.89
N THR A 194 -12.86 8.92 -15.07
CA THR A 194 -11.72 9.18 -14.18
C THR A 194 -11.60 8.09 -13.10
N ALA A 195 -12.69 7.72 -12.44
CA ALA A 195 -12.70 6.64 -11.45
C ALA A 195 -12.24 5.31 -12.05
N MET A 196 -12.69 5.00 -13.27
CA MET A 196 -12.31 3.77 -13.98
C MET A 196 -10.83 3.75 -14.40
N SER A 197 -10.23 4.93 -14.65
CA SER A 197 -8.80 5.02 -14.94
C SER A 197 -7.94 4.59 -13.74
N PHE A 198 -8.34 4.92 -12.51
CA PHE A 198 -7.67 4.48 -11.28
C PHE A 198 -7.83 2.98 -11.00
N LEU A 199 -8.87 2.36 -11.51
CA LEU A 199 -9.12 0.91 -11.38
C LEU A 199 -8.54 0.08 -12.54
N GLY A 200 -7.94 0.73 -13.53
CA GLY A 200 -7.44 0.08 -14.75
C GLY A 200 -6.45 -1.06 -14.49
N LEU A 201 -5.56 -0.90 -13.50
CA LEU A 201 -4.59 -1.91 -13.09
C LEU A 201 -5.26 -3.24 -12.70
N TYR A 202 -6.37 -3.19 -11.99
CA TYR A 202 -7.06 -4.35 -11.44
C TYR A 202 -7.88 -5.14 -12.48
N ARG A 203 -7.92 -4.68 -13.73
CA ARG A 203 -8.47 -5.42 -14.88
C ARG A 203 -7.46 -6.40 -15.49
N ASP A 204 -6.17 -6.28 -15.15
CA ASP A 204 -5.16 -7.26 -15.51
C ASP A 204 -5.44 -8.58 -14.80
N PRO A 205 -5.56 -9.73 -15.51
CA PRO A 205 -5.92 -11.01 -14.91
C PRO A 205 -4.91 -11.49 -13.84
N VAL A 206 -3.62 -11.17 -13.98
CA VAL A 206 -2.59 -11.56 -13.01
C VAL A 206 -2.74 -10.70 -11.76
N VAL A 207 -2.88 -9.39 -11.91
CA VAL A 207 -3.12 -8.47 -10.78
C VAL A 207 -4.43 -8.82 -10.06
N ALA A 208 -5.52 -9.05 -10.79
CA ALA A 208 -6.80 -9.47 -10.22
C ALA A 208 -6.67 -10.77 -9.41
N ARG A 209 -5.89 -11.73 -9.88
CA ARG A 209 -5.64 -12.99 -9.19
C ARG A 209 -4.90 -12.79 -7.87
N VAL A 210 -3.79 -12.03 -7.85
CA VAL A 210 -2.98 -11.82 -6.65
C VAL A 210 -3.58 -10.82 -5.67
N THR A 211 -4.63 -10.10 -6.09
CA THR A 211 -5.41 -9.21 -5.20
C THR A 211 -6.79 -9.77 -4.84
N ARG A 212 -7.06 -11.06 -5.13
CA ARG A 212 -8.37 -11.67 -4.88
C ARG A 212 -8.56 -12.12 -3.42
N ALA A 213 -7.51 -12.55 -2.77
CA ALA A 213 -7.53 -13.13 -1.43
C ALA A 213 -6.42 -12.55 -0.56
N CYS A 214 -6.42 -12.88 0.72
CA CYS A 214 -5.30 -12.60 1.61
C CYS A 214 -4.69 -13.92 2.08
N HIS A 215 -3.43 -14.16 1.72
CA HIS A 215 -2.62 -15.21 2.32
C HIS A 215 -2.03 -14.76 3.66
N TRP A 216 -1.99 -13.47 3.90
CA TRP A 216 -1.52 -12.84 5.13
C TRP A 216 -2.31 -11.56 5.40
N ARG A 217 -2.26 -11.07 6.63
CA ARG A 217 -2.85 -9.80 7.08
C ARG A 217 -1.77 -8.88 7.62
N VAL A 218 -2.06 -7.58 7.66
CA VAL A 218 -1.11 -6.58 8.20
C VAL A 218 -0.66 -6.93 9.61
N MET A 219 -1.57 -7.37 10.46
CA MET A 219 -1.25 -7.72 11.84
C MET A 219 -0.37 -8.98 11.97
N ASP A 220 -0.40 -9.89 11.00
CA ASP A 220 0.46 -11.09 11.02
C ASP A 220 1.95 -10.72 10.96
N LEU A 221 2.28 -9.58 10.36
CA LEU A 221 3.66 -9.09 10.28
C LEU A 221 4.26 -8.77 11.66
N VAL A 222 3.44 -8.41 12.63
CA VAL A 222 3.93 -7.97 13.96
C VAL A 222 3.43 -8.81 15.13
N SER A 223 2.37 -9.59 14.93
CA SER A 223 1.69 -10.35 16.01
C SER A 223 1.76 -11.86 15.84
N GLY A 224 2.29 -12.37 14.71
CA GLY A 224 2.47 -13.80 14.47
C GLY A 224 3.35 -14.47 15.52
N GLU A 225 3.26 -15.81 15.63
CA GLU A 225 4.14 -16.59 16.52
C GLU A 225 5.60 -16.49 16.10
N GLN A 226 5.83 -16.49 14.80
CA GLN A 226 7.14 -16.31 14.18
C GLN A 226 7.22 -14.99 13.43
N PRO A 227 8.42 -14.38 13.29
CA PRO A 227 8.59 -13.22 12.45
C PRO A 227 8.24 -13.52 10.99
N ALA A 228 7.72 -12.54 10.28
CA ALA A 228 7.38 -12.66 8.86
C ALA A 228 8.26 -11.74 8.00
N THR A 229 8.72 -12.25 6.86
CA THR A 229 9.41 -11.44 5.86
C THR A 229 8.60 -11.40 4.58
N LEU A 230 8.11 -10.21 4.24
CA LEU A 230 7.36 -9.95 3.01
C LEU A 230 8.29 -9.32 1.98
N TYR A 231 8.51 -9.99 0.86
CA TYR A 231 9.23 -9.44 -0.28
C TYR A 231 8.23 -8.89 -1.29
N LEU A 232 8.36 -7.61 -1.60
CA LEU A 232 7.63 -6.92 -2.66
C LEU A 232 8.54 -6.88 -3.89
N VAL A 233 8.44 -7.88 -4.72
CA VAL A 233 9.28 -8.03 -5.93
C VAL A 233 8.55 -7.44 -7.12
N ILE A 234 9.15 -6.43 -7.75
CA ILE A 234 8.54 -5.72 -8.87
C ILE A 234 9.57 -5.57 -9.98
N PRO A 235 9.38 -6.24 -11.12
CA PRO A 235 10.29 -6.10 -12.26
C PRO A 235 10.39 -4.63 -12.72
N PRO A 236 11.57 -4.17 -13.15
CA PRO A 236 11.77 -2.79 -13.61
C PRO A 236 10.79 -2.34 -14.69
N SER A 237 10.37 -3.26 -15.58
CA SER A 237 9.37 -3.01 -16.63
C SER A 237 7.99 -2.62 -16.11
N ASP A 238 7.65 -3.05 -14.90
CA ASP A 238 6.31 -2.93 -14.32
C ASP A 238 6.22 -1.96 -13.13
N ILE A 239 7.32 -1.34 -12.73
CA ILE A 239 7.35 -0.41 -11.57
C ILE A 239 6.29 0.69 -11.72
N SER A 240 6.26 1.39 -12.84
CA SER A 240 5.32 2.50 -13.05
C SER A 240 3.87 2.03 -13.04
N ARG A 241 3.59 0.88 -13.67
CA ARG A 241 2.25 0.31 -13.77
C ARG A 241 1.70 -0.19 -12.44
N THR A 242 2.54 -0.86 -11.63
CA THR A 242 2.13 -1.50 -10.38
C THR A 242 2.37 -0.62 -9.14
N LYS A 243 3.04 0.51 -9.31
CA LYS A 243 3.31 1.49 -8.24
C LYS A 243 2.08 1.81 -7.37
N PRO A 244 0.88 2.10 -7.92
CA PRO A 244 -0.29 2.40 -7.11
C PRO A 244 -0.66 1.29 -6.12
N LEU A 245 -0.54 0.02 -6.52
CA LEU A 245 -0.83 -1.13 -5.66
C LEU A 245 0.19 -1.27 -4.52
N ILE A 246 1.48 -1.13 -4.81
CA ILE A 246 2.53 -1.20 -3.79
C ILE A 246 2.40 -0.05 -2.79
N ARG A 247 2.12 1.16 -3.29
CA ARG A 247 1.83 2.32 -2.43
C ARG A 247 0.63 2.08 -1.53
N LEU A 248 -0.45 1.49 -2.07
CA LEU A 248 -1.64 1.15 -1.30
C LEU A 248 -1.30 0.16 -0.17
N MET A 249 -0.55 -0.90 -0.47
CA MET A 249 -0.10 -1.87 0.54
C MET A 249 0.75 -1.21 1.64
N LEU A 250 1.78 -0.45 1.27
CA LEU A 250 2.66 0.22 2.24
C LEU A 250 1.89 1.26 3.08
N ASN A 251 0.95 1.97 2.47
CA ASN A 251 0.10 2.93 3.17
C ASN A 251 -0.81 2.24 4.19
N GLN A 252 -1.48 1.16 3.79
CA GLN A 252 -2.33 0.37 4.71
C GLN A 252 -1.52 -0.20 5.88
N ILE A 253 -0.35 -0.78 5.59
CA ILE A 253 0.55 -1.32 6.62
C ILE A 253 0.99 -0.20 7.58
N GLY A 254 1.47 0.90 7.05
CA GLY A 254 1.95 2.02 7.85
C GLY A 254 0.85 2.61 8.73
N ARG A 255 -0.31 2.94 8.15
CA ARG A 255 -1.46 3.48 8.90
C ARG A 255 -1.95 2.52 9.97
N ARG A 256 -2.13 1.24 9.61
CA ARG A 256 -2.63 0.22 10.55
C ARG A 256 -1.71 0.02 11.75
N LEU A 257 -0.40 0.00 11.53
CA LEU A 257 0.58 -0.25 12.58
C LEU A 257 0.93 0.99 13.42
N THR A 258 0.47 2.18 13.03
CA THR A 258 0.67 3.43 13.79
C THR A 258 -0.62 3.95 14.45
N GLU A 259 -1.73 3.21 14.40
CA GLU A 259 -2.98 3.60 15.05
C GLU A 259 -2.89 3.53 16.58
N GLU A 260 -2.25 2.49 17.10
CA GLU A 260 -2.15 2.22 18.53
C GLU A 260 -0.71 1.87 18.90
N LEU A 261 -0.25 2.36 20.04
CA LEU A 261 1.07 1.99 20.56
C LEU A 261 1.17 0.46 20.75
N PRO A 262 2.35 -0.13 20.57
CA PRO A 262 2.55 -1.56 20.72
C PRO A 262 2.08 -2.04 22.10
N SER A 263 1.19 -3.02 22.10
CA SER A 263 0.76 -3.76 23.29
C SER A 263 1.39 -5.16 23.28
N GLY A 264 1.16 -5.96 24.31
CA GLY A 264 1.68 -7.32 24.41
C GLY A 264 1.30 -8.27 23.27
N ALA A 265 0.34 -7.90 22.42
CA ALA A 265 -0.03 -8.63 21.22
C ALA A 265 0.99 -8.45 20.07
N ARG A 266 1.77 -7.37 20.07
CA ARG A 266 2.84 -7.13 19.07
C ARG A 266 4.13 -7.75 19.54
N ARG A 267 4.53 -8.86 18.92
CA ARG A 267 5.71 -9.65 19.30
C ARG A 267 6.97 -9.27 18.55
N HIS A 268 6.82 -8.69 17.34
CA HIS A 268 7.93 -8.40 16.43
C HIS A 268 7.99 -6.94 16.05
N ARG A 269 9.20 -6.38 16.06
CA ARG A 269 9.50 -5.12 15.35
C ARG A 269 9.44 -5.39 13.84
N LEU A 270 9.13 -4.36 13.07
CA LEU A 270 9.06 -4.45 11.61
C LEU A 270 10.11 -3.56 10.95
N LEU A 271 11.01 -4.15 10.18
CA LEU A 271 11.94 -3.44 9.32
C LEU A 271 11.30 -3.17 7.95
N LEU A 272 11.28 -1.92 7.53
CA LEU A 272 10.95 -1.51 6.17
C LEU A 272 12.25 -1.31 5.39
N MET A 273 12.73 -2.35 4.70
CA MET A 273 13.91 -2.32 3.83
C MET A 273 13.45 -1.88 2.44
N LEU A 274 13.49 -0.57 2.17
CA LEU A 274 12.98 0.01 0.93
C LEU A 274 14.13 0.36 -0.01
N ASP A 275 14.56 -0.61 -0.82
CA ASP A 275 15.56 -0.37 -1.87
C ASP A 275 14.94 0.46 -3.00
N GLU A 276 15.64 1.50 -3.45
CA GLU A 276 15.16 2.48 -4.42
C GLU A 276 13.80 3.11 -4.04
N PHE A 277 13.61 3.46 -2.74
CA PHE A 277 12.32 3.95 -2.25
C PHE A 277 11.77 5.16 -3.03
N PRO A 278 12.57 6.07 -3.63
CA PRO A 278 12.03 7.16 -4.45
C PRO A 278 11.30 6.67 -5.72
N ALA A 279 11.54 5.45 -6.17
CA ALA A 279 10.82 4.86 -7.31
C ALA A 279 9.32 4.64 -7.01
N LEU A 280 8.95 4.54 -5.72
CA LEU A 280 7.56 4.46 -5.27
C LEU A 280 6.82 5.79 -5.39
N GLY A 281 7.51 6.90 -5.73
CA GLY A 281 6.95 8.24 -5.65
C GLY A 281 6.79 8.72 -4.20
N ARG A 282 6.09 9.83 -4.01
CA ARG A 282 5.85 10.37 -2.68
C ARG A 282 4.85 9.50 -1.91
N LEU A 283 5.23 9.03 -0.75
CA LEU A 283 4.39 8.34 0.22
C LEU A 283 4.07 9.34 1.36
N ASP A 284 3.05 10.19 1.18
CA ASP A 284 2.77 11.31 2.11
C ASP A 284 2.59 10.87 3.55
N PHE A 285 1.80 9.82 3.76
CA PHE A 285 1.65 9.25 5.09
C PHE A 285 2.99 8.81 5.65
N PHE A 286 3.84 8.18 4.84
CA PHE A 286 5.13 7.66 5.26
C PHE A 286 6.09 8.78 5.66
N GLU A 287 6.18 9.85 4.87
CA GLU A 287 7.01 11.01 5.17
C GLU A 287 6.66 11.62 6.53
N SER A 288 5.37 11.87 6.76
CA SER A 288 4.90 12.43 8.04
C SER A 288 5.03 11.44 9.21
N ALA A 289 4.86 10.15 8.96
CA ALA A 289 4.90 9.11 9.99
C ALA A 289 6.31 8.74 10.43
N LEU A 290 7.36 8.97 9.62
CA LEU A 290 8.74 8.66 9.98
C LEU A 290 9.13 9.21 11.34
N ALA A 291 8.69 10.43 11.68
CA ALA A 291 8.96 11.04 12.98
C ALA A 291 8.46 10.21 14.17
N PHE A 292 7.46 9.34 13.98
CA PHE A 292 6.76 8.61 15.04
C PHE A 292 6.92 7.09 14.94
N MET A 293 7.22 6.56 13.76
CA MET A 293 7.24 5.13 13.46
C MET A 293 8.09 4.32 14.42
N ALA A 294 9.23 4.86 14.86
CA ALA A 294 10.13 4.21 15.80
C ALA A 294 9.42 3.83 17.11
N GLY A 295 8.57 4.72 17.64
CA GLY A 295 7.76 4.48 18.84
C GLY A 295 6.71 3.38 18.67
N TYR A 296 6.34 3.07 17.44
CA TYR A 296 5.40 2.00 17.08
C TYR A 296 6.10 0.68 16.70
N GLY A 297 7.42 0.59 16.90
CA GLY A 297 8.19 -0.61 16.57
C GLY A 297 8.51 -0.78 15.08
N LEU A 298 8.35 0.27 14.28
CA LEU A 298 8.65 0.29 12.85
C LEU A 298 10.01 0.97 12.64
N LYS A 299 10.93 0.30 11.94
CA LYS A 299 12.24 0.83 11.58
C LYS A 299 12.36 0.88 10.06
N SER A 300 12.68 2.04 9.53
CA SER A 300 12.89 2.20 8.09
C SER A 300 14.37 2.18 7.74
N PHE A 301 14.72 1.44 6.70
CA PHE A 301 16.01 1.51 6.02
C PHE A 301 15.73 1.93 4.58
N LEU A 302 15.91 3.21 4.33
CA LEU A 302 15.60 3.86 3.07
C LEU A 302 16.87 3.90 2.21
N ILE A 303 16.76 3.48 0.96
CA ILE A 303 17.89 3.47 0.03
C ILE A 303 17.52 4.24 -1.23
N ALA A 304 18.39 5.17 -1.62
CA ALA A 304 18.30 5.95 -2.84
C ALA A 304 19.65 5.95 -3.57
N GLN A 305 19.67 6.34 -4.84
CA GLN A 305 20.93 6.50 -5.58
C GLN A 305 21.58 7.86 -5.32
N SER A 306 20.76 8.87 -5.04
CA SER A 306 21.22 10.23 -4.72
C SER A 306 20.15 11.00 -3.95
N LEU A 307 20.55 12.11 -3.32
CA LEU A 307 19.63 13.05 -2.70
C LEU A 307 18.67 13.68 -3.71
N ASN A 308 19.13 13.94 -4.94
CA ASN A 308 18.28 14.50 -6.00
C ASN A 308 17.07 13.61 -6.33
N GLN A 309 17.17 12.28 -6.18
CA GLN A 309 16.01 11.40 -6.36
C GLN A 309 14.99 11.61 -5.24
N ILE A 310 15.45 11.85 -4.02
CA ILE A 310 14.58 12.14 -2.86
C ILE A 310 13.89 13.49 -3.09
N ASP A 311 14.65 14.53 -3.44
CA ASP A 311 14.11 15.86 -3.72
C ASP A 311 13.10 15.86 -4.88
N LYS A 312 13.35 15.05 -5.90
CA LYS A 312 12.40 14.89 -7.03
C LYS A 312 11.08 14.24 -6.59
N ALA A 313 11.12 13.27 -5.69
CA ALA A 313 9.93 12.53 -5.25
C ALA A 313 9.17 13.27 -4.14
N TYR A 314 9.88 13.91 -3.21
CA TYR A 314 9.31 14.49 -1.99
C TYR A 314 9.33 16.03 -1.95
N GLY A 315 10.04 16.67 -2.88
CA GLY A 315 10.32 18.12 -2.85
C GLY A 315 11.59 18.45 -2.05
N GLN A 316 12.08 19.68 -2.21
CA GLN A 316 13.33 20.12 -1.55
C GLN A 316 13.15 20.28 -0.02
N ASP A 317 11.95 20.63 0.42
CA ASP A 317 11.62 20.87 1.83
C ASP A 317 11.04 19.62 2.50
N ASN A 318 11.57 18.41 2.15
CA ASN A 318 11.09 17.16 2.70
C ASN A 318 11.76 16.82 4.05
N ALA A 319 11.00 16.10 4.90
CA ALA A 319 11.45 15.69 6.24
C ALA A 319 12.20 14.34 6.26
N ILE A 320 12.49 13.73 5.11
CA ILE A 320 13.10 12.38 5.06
C ILE A 320 14.48 12.37 5.74
N LEU A 321 15.31 13.36 5.41
CA LEU A 321 16.65 13.44 5.99
C LEU A 321 16.60 13.69 7.50
N ASP A 322 15.72 14.59 7.95
CA ASP A 322 15.63 15.00 9.35
C ASP A 322 15.21 13.85 10.26
N ASN A 323 14.41 12.94 9.74
CA ASN A 323 13.92 11.77 10.47
C ASN A 323 14.85 10.53 10.37
N CYS A 324 15.92 10.59 9.58
CA CYS A 324 16.91 9.51 9.46
C CYS A 324 18.21 9.88 10.16
N HIS A 325 18.36 9.47 11.42
CA HIS A 325 19.53 9.80 12.24
C HIS A 325 20.80 9.04 11.82
N VAL A 326 20.65 7.85 11.25
CA VAL A 326 21.76 7.07 10.70
C VAL A 326 21.82 7.29 9.20
N ARG A 327 22.94 7.87 8.73
CA ARG A 327 23.14 8.17 7.31
C ARG A 327 24.41 7.49 6.82
N VAL A 328 24.32 6.82 5.67
CA VAL A 328 25.40 6.03 5.07
C VAL A 328 25.63 6.45 3.62
#